data_197d94f9d80f53f19672c000d05ec94f
#
_entry.id   197d94f9d80f53f19672c000d05ec94f
#
_cell.length_a   1.000
_cell.length_b   1.000
_cell.length_c   1.000
_cell.angle_alpha   90.00
_cell.angle_beta   90.00
_cell.angle_gamma   90.00
#
_symmetry.space_group_name_H-M   'P 1'
#
loop_
_entity.id
_entity.type
_entity.pdbx_description
1 polymer ?
#
loop_
_entity_poly.entity_id
_entity_poly.type
_entity_poly.pdbx_seq_one_letter_code
_entity_poly.pdbx_strand_id
1 'polypeptide(L)'
;MYDALAITPRVCGICSHSHAVASLLAIEECFKNAGETLVISQKAKDIREIILNAEKIHNHIKWYFFTIQAELQKLLKKQENVFKNPLWFEAQKAISECLKMGAIFSGQWPHGSFAMAGGVTCDPLKSDVMQANNCLESVVSFCETYLYGMPLEEFLSFNSALQIMSSDKHLSKGVDTMIAFGFDRLGRSHDRFLALGESFLYDEPSKSVKTTVLGGDVKHVHESLEHTFFEHPKKGYTYSKSALYKKSYFEVGPMARLMIGKDALIRD
;
A
#
# COMPACT_ATOMS: atom_id res chain seq x y z
N MET A 1 3.92 -23.23 -13.17
CA MET A 1 4.23 -21.77 -13.10
C MET A 1 2.95 -20.93 -12.96
N TYR A 2 1.97 -21.03 -13.86
CA TYR A 2 0.71 -20.25 -13.81
C TYR A 2 -0.17 -20.55 -12.61
N ASP A 3 -0.07 -21.71 -11.97
CA ASP A 3 -0.78 -22.02 -10.73
C ASP A 3 -0.45 -21.04 -9.61
N ALA A 4 0.74 -20.44 -9.64
CA ALA A 4 1.12 -19.40 -8.68
C ALA A 4 0.17 -18.18 -8.75
N LEU A 5 -0.31 -17.78 -9.93
CA LEU A 5 -1.27 -16.69 -10.09
C LEU A 5 -2.65 -17.01 -9.51
N ALA A 6 -2.98 -18.28 -9.38
CA ALA A 6 -4.22 -18.72 -8.74
C ALA A 6 -4.06 -18.91 -7.23
N ILE A 7 -2.88 -19.37 -6.77
CA ILE A 7 -2.64 -19.73 -5.36
C ILE A 7 -2.27 -18.52 -4.53
N THR A 8 -1.31 -17.71 -4.98
CA THR A 8 -0.74 -16.61 -4.19
C THR A 8 -1.75 -15.54 -3.78
N PRO A 9 -2.73 -15.12 -4.59
CA PRO A 9 -3.77 -14.20 -4.14
C PRO A 9 -4.60 -14.72 -2.96
N ARG A 10 -4.66 -16.05 -2.77
CA ARG A 10 -5.42 -16.69 -1.71
C ARG A 10 -4.70 -16.77 -0.37
N VAL A 11 -3.43 -16.37 -0.34
CA VAL A 11 -2.65 -16.27 0.91
C VAL A 11 -3.20 -15.17 1.82
N CYS A 12 -3.76 -14.10 1.24
CA CYS A 12 -4.23 -12.94 1.97
C CYS A 12 -5.58 -12.44 1.42
N GLY A 13 -6.55 -12.23 2.32
CA GLY A 13 -7.88 -11.69 1.96
C GLY A 13 -7.94 -10.15 1.91
N ILE A 14 -6.88 -9.44 2.31
CA ILE A 14 -6.83 -7.97 2.32
C ILE A 14 -5.77 -7.39 1.38
N CYS A 15 -4.78 -8.19 0.96
CA CYS A 15 -3.71 -7.78 0.04
C CYS A 15 -3.55 -8.77 -1.13
N SER A 16 -4.64 -9.36 -1.57
CA SER A 16 -4.65 -10.41 -2.60
C SER A 16 -4.09 -9.95 -3.95
N HIS A 17 -4.35 -8.71 -4.33
CA HIS A 17 -3.85 -8.16 -5.58
C HIS A 17 -2.35 -7.90 -5.55
N SER A 18 -1.82 -7.46 -4.40
CA SER A 18 -0.37 -7.32 -4.20
C SER A 18 0.34 -8.67 -4.38
N HIS A 19 -0.22 -9.76 -3.83
CA HIS A 19 0.30 -11.11 -4.05
C HIS A 19 0.21 -11.56 -5.51
N ALA A 20 -0.92 -11.27 -6.17
CA ALA A 20 -1.09 -11.59 -7.60
C ALA A 20 -0.05 -10.88 -8.45
N VAL A 21 0.15 -9.57 -8.24
CA VAL A 21 1.11 -8.78 -9.02
C VAL A 21 2.54 -9.19 -8.71
N ALA A 22 2.89 -9.47 -7.46
CA ALA A 22 4.23 -9.96 -7.12
C ALA A 22 4.57 -11.27 -7.85
N SER A 23 3.62 -12.23 -7.87
CA SER A 23 3.78 -13.49 -8.62
C SER A 23 3.84 -13.26 -10.13
N LEU A 24 3.03 -12.34 -10.64
CA LEU A 24 3.04 -11.96 -12.05
C LEU A 24 4.38 -11.41 -12.48
N LEU A 25 4.93 -10.46 -11.72
CA LEU A 25 6.24 -9.86 -12.01
C LEU A 25 7.37 -10.91 -11.92
N ALA A 26 7.29 -11.83 -10.98
CA ALA A 26 8.24 -12.94 -10.88
C ALA A 26 8.19 -13.86 -12.11
N ILE A 27 6.99 -14.17 -12.63
CA ILE A 27 6.81 -14.97 -13.85
C ILE A 27 7.34 -14.20 -15.07
N GLU A 28 7.04 -12.91 -15.19
CA GLU A 28 7.53 -12.06 -16.28
C GLU A 28 9.07 -11.97 -16.28
N GLU A 29 9.68 -11.89 -15.12
CA GLU A 29 11.14 -11.92 -15.00
C GLU A 29 11.72 -13.29 -15.40
N CYS A 30 11.01 -14.41 -15.15
CA CYS A 30 11.42 -15.71 -15.67
C CYS A 30 11.44 -15.76 -17.20
N PHE A 31 10.43 -15.21 -17.86
CA PHE A 31 10.41 -15.11 -19.34
C PHE A 31 11.58 -14.29 -19.86
N LYS A 32 11.82 -13.13 -19.27
CA LYS A 32 12.94 -12.26 -19.63
C LYS A 32 14.28 -12.97 -19.45
N ASN A 33 14.47 -13.69 -18.34
CA ASN A 33 15.70 -14.46 -18.12
C ASN A 33 15.86 -15.67 -19.06
N ALA A 34 14.75 -16.18 -19.64
CA ALA A 34 14.76 -17.19 -20.68
C ALA A 34 15.04 -16.61 -22.10
N GLY A 35 15.23 -15.32 -22.22
CA GLY A 35 15.45 -14.63 -23.50
C GLY A 35 14.18 -14.26 -24.24
N GLU A 36 13.00 -14.44 -23.62
CA GLU A 36 11.72 -14.06 -24.21
C GLU A 36 11.40 -12.59 -23.95
N THR A 37 10.86 -11.91 -24.96
CA THR A 37 10.42 -10.52 -24.82
C THR A 37 8.92 -10.45 -24.64
N LEU A 38 8.46 -10.02 -23.47
CA LEU A 38 7.06 -9.74 -23.21
C LEU A 38 6.78 -8.25 -23.45
N VAL A 39 5.87 -7.97 -24.37
CA VAL A 39 5.40 -6.60 -24.64
C VAL A 39 4.12 -6.37 -23.85
N ILE A 40 4.22 -5.57 -22.78
CA ILE A 40 3.08 -5.22 -21.94
C ILE A 40 2.55 -3.87 -22.41
N SER A 41 1.27 -3.83 -22.83
CA SER A 41 0.63 -2.59 -23.27
C SER A 41 0.50 -1.59 -22.10
N GLN A 42 0.50 -0.28 -22.43
CA GLN A 42 0.30 0.76 -21.41
C GLN A 42 -1.04 0.56 -20.68
N LYS A 43 -2.11 0.23 -21.40
CA LYS A 43 -3.42 -0.08 -20.82
C LYS A 43 -3.34 -1.19 -19.76
N ALA A 44 -2.57 -2.25 -20.02
CA ALA A 44 -2.39 -3.33 -19.05
C ALA A 44 -1.61 -2.87 -17.80
N LYS A 45 -0.58 -2.05 -17.97
CA LYS A 45 0.15 -1.43 -16.86
C LYS A 45 -0.78 -0.56 -16.02
N ASP A 46 -1.57 0.31 -16.64
CA ASP A 46 -2.50 1.21 -15.96
C ASP A 46 -3.55 0.42 -15.17
N ILE A 47 -4.12 -0.65 -15.73
CA ILE A 47 -5.08 -1.50 -15.04
C ILE A 47 -4.46 -2.15 -13.80
N ARG A 48 -3.24 -2.68 -13.92
CA ARG A 48 -2.52 -3.25 -12.76
C ARG A 48 -2.31 -2.22 -11.67
N GLU A 49 -1.93 -1.00 -12.01
CA GLU A 49 -1.73 0.10 -11.07
C GLU A 49 -3.05 0.56 -10.44
N ILE A 50 -4.14 0.68 -11.19
CA ILE A 50 -5.46 1.04 -10.66
C ILE A 50 -5.89 0.03 -9.59
N ILE A 51 -5.80 -1.27 -9.87
CA ILE A 51 -6.19 -2.33 -8.92
C ILE A 51 -5.32 -2.28 -7.66
N LEU A 52 -4.00 -2.12 -7.80
CA LEU A 52 -3.09 -2.02 -6.67
C LEU A 52 -3.34 -0.77 -5.83
N ASN A 53 -3.62 0.37 -6.47
CA ASN A 53 -3.90 1.60 -5.75
C ASN A 53 -5.25 1.55 -5.04
N ALA A 54 -6.27 0.93 -5.63
CA ALA A 54 -7.54 0.65 -4.95
C ALA A 54 -7.33 -0.19 -3.69
N GLU A 55 -6.50 -1.23 -3.77
CA GLU A 55 -6.14 -2.07 -2.61
C GLU A 55 -5.38 -1.26 -1.54
N LYS A 56 -4.44 -0.41 -1.93
CA LYS A 56 -3.69 0.44 -0.98
C LYS A 56 -4.62 1.40 -0.25
N ILE A 57 -5.47 2.13 -0.96
CA ILE A 57 -6.41 3.08 -0.36
C ILE A 57 -7.35 2.36 0.59
N HIS A 58 -7.96 1.25 0.15
CA HIS A 58 -8.79 0.38 0.98
C HIS A 58 -8.08 -0.01 2.28
N ASN A 59 -6.85 -0.51 2.19
CA ASN A 59 -6.10 -0.99 3.34
C ASN A 59 -5.72 0.15 4.30
N HIS A 60 -5.37 1.33 3.80
CA HIS A 60 -5.04 2.48 4.63
C HIS A 60 -6.27 3.01 5.38
N ILE A 61 -7.43 3.15 4.71
CA ILE A 61 -8.68 3.55 5.37
C ILE A 61 -9.06 2.53 6.45
N LYS A 62 -9.02 1.24 6.12
CA LYS A 62 -9.34 0.15 7.05
C LYS A 62 -8.40 0.14 8.25
N TRP A 63 -7.10 0.22 8.03
CA TRP A 63 -6.11 0.25 9.09
C TRP A 63 -6.30 1.44 10.02
N TYR A 64 -6.48 2.64 9.46
CA TYR A 64 -6.64 3.84 10.25
C TYR A 64 -7.92 3.81 11.10
N PHE A 65 -9.08 3.57 10.49
CA PHE A 65 -10.35 3.67 11.19
C PHE A 65 -10.67 2.45 12.08
N PHE A 66 -10.19 1.27 11.74
CA PHE A 66 -10.55 0.06 12.49
C PHE A 66 -9.47 -0.44 13.44
N THR A 67 -8.22 -0.06 13.22
CA THR A 67 -7.11 -0.45 14.08
C THR A 67 -6.60 0.75 14.88
N ILE A 68 -6.09 1.78 14.20
CA ILE A 68 -5.43 2.89 14.86
C ILE A 68 -6.41 3.68 15.74
N GLN A 69 -7.58 4.03 15.22
CA GLN A 69 -8.57 4.77 16.01
C GLN A 69 -8.97 4.03 17.30
N ALA A 70 -9.12 2.71 17.23
CA ALA A 70 -9.43 1.90 18.40
C ALA A 70 -8.31 1.95 19.46
N GLU A 71 -7.05 1.88 19.04
CA GLU A 71 -5.91 1.97 19.95
C GLU A 71 -5.74 3.39 20.51
N LEU A 72 -5.91 4.44 19.70
CA LEU A 72 -5.88 5.82 20.18
C LEU A 72 -6.96 6.10 21.23
N GLN A 73 -8.17 5.55 21.06
CA GLN A 73 -9.23 5.68 22.06
C GLN A 73 -8.87 4.99 23.39
N LYS A 74 -8.23 3.82 23.34
CA LYS A 74 -7.73 3.14 24.56
C LYS A 74 -6.69 4.00 25.28
N LEU A 75 -5.74 4.58 24.55
CA LEU A 75 -4.72 5.47 25.11
C LEU A 75 -5.33 6.70 25.77
N LEU A 76 -6.36 7.27 25.17
CA LEU A 76 -7.12 8.40 25.69
C LEU A 76 -8.10 8.00 26.81
N LYS A 77 -8.14 6.73 27.21
CA LYS A 77 -9.07 6.17 28.22
C LYS A 77 -10.55 6.43 27.88
N LYS A 78 -10.88 6.55 26.61
CA LYS A 78 -12.25 6.67 26.13
C LYS A 78 -12.86 5.28 25.98
N GLN A 79 -13.98 5.03 26.65
CA GLN A 79 -14.71 3.75 26.56
C GLN A 79 -15.79 3.78 25.46
N GLU A 80 -15.51 4.38 24.33
CA GLU A 80 -16.45 4.42 23.22
C GLU A 80 -16.39 3.10 22.45
N ASN A 81 -17.55 2.55 22.12
CA ASN A 81 -17.61 1.43 21.19
C ASN A 81 -17.43 1.95 19.77
N VAL A 82 -16.24 1.73 19.21
CA VAL A 82 -15.85 2.19 17.88
C VAL A 82 -16.86 1.75 16.80
N PHE A 83 -17.40 0.53 16.95
CA PHE A 83 -18.38 -0.03 16.01
C PHE A 83 -19.78 0.61 16.06
N LYS A 84 -20.05 1.43 17.09
CA LYS A 84 -21.28 2.23 17.19
C LYS A 84 -21.08 3.68 16.70
N ASN A 85 -19.85 4.06 16.36
CA ASN A 85 -19.57 5.39 15.87
C ASN A 85 -20.09 5.53 14.42
N PRO A 86 -20.90 6.58 14.10
CA PRO A 86 -21.35 6.82 12.74
C PRO A 86 -20.23 6.89 11.71
N LEU A 87 -19.08 7.42 12.09
CA LEU A 87 -17.89 7.49 11.23
C LEU A 87 -17.38 6.11 10.79
N TRP A 88 -17.55 5.09 11.63
CA TRP A 88 -17.20 3.72 11.26
C TRP A 88 -18.01 3.24 10.04
N PHE A 89 -19.31 3.58 9.99
CA PHE A 89 -20.16 3.25 8.84
C PHE A 89 -19.77 4.02 7.59
N GLU A 90 -19.39 5.29 7.72
CA GLU A 90 -18.92 6.08 6.57
C GLU A 90 -17.59 5.54 6.03
N ALA A 91 -16.67 5.14 6.92
CA ALA A 91 -15.43 4.47 6.51
C ALA A 91 -15.71 3.12 5.82
N GLN A 92 -16.68 2.34 6.29
CA GLN A 92 -17.11 1.10 5.63
C GLN A 92 -17.65 1.35 4.22
N LYS A 93 -18.43 2.42 4.02
CA LYS A 93 -18.90 2.80 2.67
C LYS A 93 -17.74 3.11 1.75
N ALA A 94 -16.79 3.95 2.20
CA ALA A 94 -15.61 4.30 1.42
C ALA A 94 -14.77 3.06 1.07
N ILE A 95 -14.58 2.15 2.02
CA ILE A 95 -13.93 0.85 1.79
C ILE A 95 -14.68 0.06 0.72
N SER A 96 -16.01 -0.02 0.79
CA SER A 96 -16.83 -0.72 -0.19
C SER A 96 -16.67 -0.13 -1.60
N GLU A 97 -16.57 1.19 -1.74
CA GLU A 97 -16.32 1.83 -3.03
C GLU A 97 -14.92 1.48 -3.58
N CYS A 98 -13.88 1.44 -2.74
CA CYS A 98 -12.56 0.95 -3.16
C CYS A 98 -12.63 -0.50 -3.68
N LEU A 99 -13.38 -1.37 -2.99
CA LEU A 99 -13.54 -2.77 -3.39
C LEU A 99 -14.29 -2.90 -4.72
N LYS A 100 -15.34 -2.12 -4.92
CA LYS A 100 -16.08 -2.08 -6.19
C LYS A 100 -15.18 -1.62 -7.33
N MET A 101 -14.42 -0.53 -7.12
CA MET A 101 -13.44 -0.04 -8.10
C MET A 101 -12.44 -1.12 -8.48
N GLY A 102 -11.85 -1.81 -7.51
CA GLY A 102 -10.95 -2.92 -7.76
C GLY A 102 -11.63 -4.08 -8.52
N ALA A 103 -12.85 -4.46 -8.12
CA ALA A 103 -13.59 -5.57 -8.73
C ALA A 103 -13.99 -5.31 -10.19
N ILE A 104 -14.25 -4.06 -10.58
CA ILE A 104 -14.55 -3.68 -11.98
C ILE A 104 -13.43 -4.15 -12.91
N PHE A 105 -12.16 -4.01 -12.50
CA PHE A 105 -11.01 -4.36 -13.32
C PHE A 105 -10.47 -5.78 -13.06
N SER A 106 -10.71 -6.33 -11.87
CA SER A 106 -10.20 -7.66 -11.49
C SER A 106 -11.24 -8.77 -11.56
N GLY A 107 -12.49 -8.44 -11.86
CA GLY A 107 -13.62 -9.35 -11.90
C GLY A 107 -14.24 -9.64 -10.54
N GLN A 108 -13.46 -9.61 -9.48
CA GLN A 108 -13.94 -9.83 -8.10
C GLN A 108 -12.95 -9.28 -7.06
N TRP A 109 -13.43 -9.16 -5.83
CA TRP A 109 -12.63 -8.91 -4.63
C TRP A 109 -13.05 -9.88 -3.50
N PRO A 110 -12.13 -10.46 -2.72
CA PRO A 110 -10.70 -10.64 -3.03
C PRO A 110 -10.47 -11.72 -4.09
N HIS A 111 -9.21 -12.04 -4.35
CA HIS A 111 -8.80 -13.17 -5.20
C HIS A 111 -9.17 -13.02 -6.69
N GLY A 112 -9.11 -11.80 -7.22
CA GLY A 112 -9.32 -11.52 -8.64
C GLY A 112 -8.35 -12.29 -9.54
N SER A 113 -8.81 -12.64 -10.73
CA SER A 113 -8.07 -13.40 -11.74
C SER A 113 -7.64 -12.54 -12.93
N PHE A 114 -7.26 -11.29 -12.67
CA PHE A 114 -6.89 -10.32 -13.70
C PHE A 114 -5.44 -10.46 -14.21
N ALA A 115 -4.57 -11.07 -13.40
CA ALA A 115 -3.15 -11.13 -13.67
C ALA A 115 -2.81 -12.20 -14.71
N MET A 116 -2.13 -11.79 -15.77
CA MET A 116 -1.62 -12.66 -16.83
C MET A 116 -0.24 -12.17 -17.27
N ALA A 117 0.71 -13.09 -17.46
CA ALA A 117 2.03 -12.73 -17.98
C ALA A 117 1.92 -12.06 -19.35
N GLY A 118 2.52 -10.88 -19.49
CA GLY A 118 2.43 -10.05 -20.68
C GLY A 118 1.20 -9.14 -20.76
N GLY A 119 0.27 -9.19 -19.76
CA GLY A 119 -0.92 -8.36 -19.84
C GLY A 119 -1.86 -8.48 -18.64
N VAL A 120 -3.14 -8.33 -18.95
CA VAL A 120 -4.28 -8.52 -18.04
C VAL A 120 -5.39 -9.29 -18.77
N THR A 121 -6.27 -9.94 -18.01
CA THR A 121 -7.39 -10.71 -18.58
C THR A 121 -8.65 -9.87 -18.85
N CYS A 122 -8.67 -8.61 -18.42
CA CYS A 122 -9.81 -7.72 -18.59
C CYS A 122 -9.56 -6.68 -19.69
N ASP A 123 -10.64 -6.29 -20.34
CA ASP A 123 -10.67 -5.20 -21.32
C ASP A 123 -11.86 -4.27 -20.97
N PRO A 124 -11.67 -3.32 -20.04
CA PRO A 124 -12.76 -2.51 -19.53
C PRO A 124 -13.34 -1.60 -20.61
N LEU A 125 -14.66 -1.51 -20.59
CA LEU A 125 -15.43 -0.59 -21.43
C LEU A 125 -15.35 0.84 -20.85
N LYS A 126 -15.74 1.82 -21.66
CA LYS A 126 -15.84 3.21 -21.19
C LYS A 126 -16.81 3.37 -20.02
N SER A 127 -17.89 2.60 -19.99
CA SER A 127 -18.85 2.54 -18.87
C SER A 127 -18.20 2.06 -17.57
N ASP A 128 -17.30 1.07 -17.65
CA ASP A 128 -16.61 0.51 -16.49
C ASP A 128 -15.65 1.54 -15.90
N VAL A 129 -14.93 2.26 -16.76
CA VAL A 129 -14.05 3.36 -16.34
C VAL A 129 -14.85 4.49 -15.67
N MET A 130 -16.01 4.86 -16.23
CA MET A 130 -16.88 5.87 -15.62
C MET A 130 -17.42 5.41 -14.26
N GLN A 131 -17.81 4.16 -14.14
CA GLN A 131 -18.28 3.60 -12.86
C GLN A 131 -17.15 3.58 -11.82
N ALA A 132 -15.95 3.19 -12.21
CA ALA A 132 -14.77 3.22 -11.34
C ALA A 132 -14.45 4.65 -10.87
N ASN A 133 -14.56 5.63 -11.76
CA ASN A 133 -14.37 7.04 -11.39
C ASN A 133 -15.39 7.53 -10.36
N ASN A 134 -16.67 7.17 -10.51
CA ASN A 134 -17.70 7.50 -9.52
C ASN A 134 -17.38 6.89 -8.13
N CYS A 135 -16.85 5.66 -8.10
CA CYS A 135 -16.38 5.04 -6.86
C CYS A 135 -15.20 5.85 -6.26
N LEU A 136 -14.25 6.25 -7.08
CA LEU A 136 -13.11 7.06 -6.64
C LEU A 136 -13.55 8.42 -6.07
N GLU A 137 -14.44 9.12 -6.75
CA GLU A 137 -15.01 10.40 -6.28
C GLU A 137 -15.69 10.25 -4.91
N SER A 138 -16.41 9.14 -4.69
CA SER A 138 -17.01 8.84 -3.40
C SER A 138 -15.96 8.64 -2.30
N VAL A 139 -14.85 7.98 -2.61
CA VAL A 139 -13.73 7.79 -1.67
C VAL A 139 -13.03 9.11 -1.37
N VAL A 140 -12.77 9.93 -2.40
CA VAL A 140 -12.17 11.27 -2.24
C VAL A 140 -13.05 12.13 -1.35
N SER A 141 -14.36 12.20 -1.62
CA SER A 141 -15.33 12.96 -0.81
C SER A 141 -15.35 12.50 0.66
N PHE A 142 -15.25 11.19 0.91
CA PHE A 142 -15.09 10.68 2.27
C PHE A 142 -13.82 11.19 2.94
N CYS A 143 -12.69 11.14 2.26
CA CYS A 143 -11.40 11.59 2.80
C CYS A 143 -11.40 13.10 3.08
N GLU A 144 -11.93 13.90 2.15
CA GLU A 144 -12.06 15.35 2.30
C GLU A 144 -12.97 15.71 3.49
N THR A 145 -14.10 15.03 3.62
CA THR A 145 -15.09 15.35 4.65
C THR A 145 -14.64 14.91 6.04
N TYR A 146 -14.12 13.70 6.16
CA TYR A 146 -13.92 13.07 7.48
C TYR A 146 -12.45 12.95 7.87
N LEU A 147 -11.53 12.77 6.91
CA LEU A 147 -10.12 12.54 7.21
C LEU A 147 -9.32 13.84 7.23
N TYR A 148 -9.36 14.61 6.13
CA TYR A 148 -8.55 15.84 5.97
C TYR A 148 -9.28 17.09 6.43
N GLY A 149 -10.58 17.22 6.11
CA GLY A 149 -11.39 18.41 6.35
C GLY A 149 -11.14 19.54 5.37
N MET A 150 -10.57 19.23 4.21
CA MET A 150 -10.23 20.16 3.14
C MET A 150 -10.23 19.44 1.79
N PRO A 151 -10.26 20.14 0.65
CA PRO A 151 -10.10 19.55 -0.67
C PRO A 151 -8.79 18.76 -0.78
N LEU A 152 -8.83 17.65 -1.54
CA LEU A 152 -7.67 16.79 -1.75
C LEU A 152 -6.46 17.56 -2.32
N GLU A 153 -6.69 18.47 -3.26
CA GLU A 153 -5.64 19.28 -3.88
C GLU A 153 -4.93 20.17 -2.85
N GLU A 154 -5.67 20.75 -1.92
CA GLU A 154 -5.11 21.52 -0.81
C GLU A 154 -4.26 20.63 0.10
N PHE A 155 -4.78 19.47 0.50
CA PHE A 155 -4.03 18.50 1.30
C PHE A 155 -2.74 18.04 0.63
N LEU A 156 -2.78 17.76 -0.68
CA LEU A 156 -1.60 17.35 -1.46
C LEU A 156 -0.56 18.45 -1.64
N SER A 157 -0.92 19.72 -1.39
CA SER A 157 0.01 20.85 -1.41
C SER A 157 0.85 20.97 -0.14
N PHE A 158 0.53 20.24 0.91
CA PHE A 158 1.24 20.28 2.18
C PHE A 158 2.68 19.78 2.04
N ASN A 159 3.57 20.42 2.75
CA ASN A 159 5.00 20.11 2.76
C ASN A 159 5.59 19.94 4.16
N SER A 160 4.75 19.98 5.19
CA SER A 160 5.17 19.69 6.56
C SER A 160 4.06 19.03 7.37
N ALA A 161 4.43 18.20 8.35
CA ALA A 161 3.49 17.54 9.25
C ALA A 161 2.66 18.57 10.08
N LEU A 162 3.21 19.76 10.37
CA LEU A 162 2.50 20.81 11.09
C LEU A 162 1.24 21.30 10.34
N GLN A 163 1.26 21.27 9.01
CA GLN A 163 0.10 21.64 8.21
C GLN A 163 -1.04 20.62 8.36
N ILE A 164 -0.72 19.32 8.50
CA ILE A 164 -1.71 18.29 8.81
C ILE A 164 -2.37 18.56 10.16
N MET A 165 -1.58 18.98 11.15
CA MET A 165 -2.04 19.26 12.51
C MET A 165 -2.90 20.53 12.64
N SER A 166 -2.96 21.35 11.61
CA SER A 166 -3.75 22.59 11.61
C SER A 166 -5.26 22.39 11.49
N SER A 167 -5.73 21.19 11.09
CA SER A 167 -7.15 20.90 10.97
C SER A 167 -7.74 20.30 12.25
N ASP A 168 -9.06 20.31 12.38
CA ASP A 168 -9.77 19.69 13.51
C ASP A 168 -10.27 18.27 13.21
N LYS A 169 -9.84 17.72 12.10
CA LYS A 169 -10.32 16.44 11.57
C LYS A 169 -9.59 15.22 12.12
N HIS A 170 -10.02 14.05 11.68
CA HIS A 170 -9.57 12.79 12.28
C HIS A 170 -8.09 12.53 12.08
N LEU A 171 -7.52 12.87 10.91
CA LEU A 171 -6.10 12.70 10.66
C LEU A 171 -5.26 13.57 11.60
N SER A 172 -5.59 14.86 11.71
CA SER A 172 -4.89 15.79 12.60
C SER A 172 -4.94 15.31 14.06
N LYS A 173 -6.14 15.04 14.58
CA LYS A 173 -6.31 14.53 15.95
C LYS A 173 -5.58 13.21 16.20
N GLY A 174 -5.52 12.35 15.18
CA GLY A 174 -4.78 11.10 15.24
C GLY A 174 -3.27 11.34 15.35
N VAL A 175 -2.72 12.20 14.48
CA VAL A 175 -1.31 12.59 14.48
C VAL A 175 -0.92 13.26 15.81
N ASP A 176 -1.70 14.23 16.28
CA ASP A 176 -1.48 14.89 17.57
C ASP A 176 -1.41 13.89 18.71
N THR A 177 -2.35 12.94 18.74
CA THR A 177 -2.39 11.90 19.77
C THR A 177 -1.16 11.00 19.67
N MET A 178 -0.77 10.56 18.49
CA MET A 178 0.41 9.72 18.28
C MET A 178 1.69 10.43 18.74
N ILE A 179 1.85 11.70 18.44
CA ILE A 179 2.99 12.50 18.89
C ILE A 179 2.99 12.65 20.40
N ALA A 180 1.83 12.97 21.01
CA ALA A 180 1.69 13.11 22.47
C ALA A 180 2.08 11.83 23.22
N PHE A 181 1.90 10.66 22.62
CA PHE A 181 2.29 9.36 23.17
C PHE A 181 3.66 8.88 22.69
N GLY A 182 4.41 9.69 21.93
CA GLY A 182 5.77 9.39 21.51
C GLY A 182 5.88 8.38 20.37
N PHE A 183 4.83 8.18 19.58
CA PHE A 183 4.83 7.23 18.45
C PHE A 183 5.73 7.67 17.30
N ASP A 184 6.02 8.96 17.19
CA ASP A 184 7.01 9.54 16.29
C ASP A 184 8.42 8.95 16.47
N ARG A 185 8.69 8.38 17.65
CA ARG A 185 9.99 7.79 18.02
C ARG A 185 10.02 6.26 17.97
N LEU A 186 8.85 5.63 17.76
CA LEU A 186 8.74 4.18 17.72
C LEU A 186 9.00 3.64 16.31
N GLY A 187 9.62 2.47 16.25
CA GLY A 187 9.80 1.73 15.00
C GLY A 187 10.89 2.25 14.07
N ARG A 188 11.62 3.31 14.44
CA ARG A 188 12.75 3.77 13.64
C ARG A 188 13.86 2.73 13.68
N SER A 189 14.21 2.19 12.51
CA SER A 189 15.26 1.18 12.38
C SER A 189 16.55 1.77 11.81
N HIS A 190 16.62 1.96 10.52
CA HIS A 190 17.80 2.44 9.78
C HIS A 190 17.36 3.30 8.57
N ASP A 191 18.32 4.01 7.98
CA ASP A 191 18.07 4.90 6.86
C ASP A 191 18.35 4.21 5.50
N ARG A 192 17.93 2.96 5.36
CA ARG A 192 18.09 2.17 4.13
C ARG A 192 16.71 1.74 3.62
N PHE A 193 16.36 2.19 2.42
CA PHE A 193 15.06 1.96 1.81
C PHE A 193 15.22 1.26 0.46
N LEU A 194 14.35 0.29 0.20
CA LEU A 194 14.34 -0.50 -1.03
C LEU A 194 12.96 -0.46 -1.66
N ALA A 195 12.90 -0.09 -2.93
CA ALA A 195 11.74 -0.26 -3.78
C ALA A 195 12.18 -0.82 -5.13
N LEU A 196 11.40 -1.74 -5.67
CA LEU A 196 11.64 -2.36 -6.97
C LEU A 196 10.46 -2.05 -7.90
N GLY A 197 10.74 -2.03 -9.20
CA GLY A 197 9.75 -1.73 -10.23
C GLY A 197 9.55 -0.23 -10.45
N GLU A 198 8.62 0.07 -11.35
CA GLU A 198 8.22 1.42 -11.72
C GLU A 198 7.02 1.86 -10.86
N SER A 199 6.97 3.13 -10.49
CA SER A 199 5.81 3.72 -9.82
C SER A 199 5.80 5.23 -10.06
N PHE A 200 4.62 5.81 -10.19
CA PHE A 200 4.44 7.27 -10.27
C PHE A 200 4.96 8.02 -9.03
N LEU A 201 5.17 7.33 -7.91
CA LEU A 201 5.68 7.93 -6.68
C LEU A 201 7.17 8.30 -6.76
N TYR A 202 7.92 7.74 -7.70
CA TYR A 202 9.36 7.95 -7.78
C TYR A 202 9.91 7.87 -9.22
N ASP A 203 9.75 8.94 -9.97
CA ASP A 203 10.44 9.09 -11.26
C ASP A 203 11.94 9.26 -11.06
N GLU A 204 12.34 9.90 -9.94
CA GLU A 204 13.73 10.06 -9.53
C GLU A 204 13.89 9.82 -8.02
N PRO A 205 14.99 9.14 -7.59
CA PRO A 205 15.29 8.92 -6.19
C PRO A 205 15.47 10.24 -5.42
N SER A 206 14.99 10.26 -4.19
CA SER A 206 15.24 11.37 -3.29
C SER A 206 16.73 11.48 -2.91
N LYS A 207 17.30 12.67 -3.02
CA LYS A 207 18.67 12.93 -2.58
C LYS A 207 18.84 12.97 -1.06
N SER A 208 17.75 13.12 -0.32
CA SER A 208 17.76 13.20 1.15
C SER A 208 17.91 11.84 1.85
N VAL A 209 17.65 10.74 1.13
CA VAL A 209 17.79 9.38 1.67
C VAL A 209 19.23 8.91 1.54
N LYS A 210 19.88 8.55 2.66
CA LYS A 210 21.29 8.19 2.69
C LYS A 210 21.64 6.94 1.87
N THR A 211 20.73 5.96 1.87
CA THR A 211 20.92 4.72 1.11
C THR A 211 19.59 4.30 0.52
N THR A 212 19.50 4.38 -0.79
CA THR A 212 18.30 4.06 -1.56
C THR A 212 18.67 3.12 -2.69
N VAL A 213 17.84 2.10 -2.90
CA VAL A 213 17.91 1.24 -4.07
C VAL A 213 16.55 1.31 -4.78
N LEU A 214 16.57 1.86 -5.98
CA LEU A 214 15.43 1.92 -6.87
C LEU A 214 15.72 1.08 -8.11
N GLY A 215 14.79 0.19 -8.47
CA GLY A 215 14.97 -0.68 -9.65
C GLY A 215 16.21 -1.59 -9.59
N GLY A 216 16.64 -1.96 -8.38
CA GLY A 216 17.83 -2.79 -8.19
C GLY A 216 17.68 -4.17 -8.82
N ASP A 217 18.83 -4.83 -9.07
CA ASP A 217 18.85 -6.20 -9.59
C ASP A 217 18.27 -7.17 -8.55
N VAL A 218 17.15 -7.79 -8.89
CA VAL A 218 16.43 -8.74 -8.04
C VAL A 218 17.28 -9.93 -7.61
N LYS A 219 18.33 -10.26 -8.33
CA LYS A 219 19.30 -11.32 -7.95
C LYS A 219 19.99 -11.03 -6.63
N HIS A 220 20.06 -9.79 -6.20
CA HIS A 220 20.65 -9.37 -4.94
C HIS A 220 19.63 -9.22 -3.81
N VAL A 221 18.34 -9.46 -4.07
CA VAL A 221 17.30 -9.48 -3.05
C VAL A 221 17.22 -10.85 -2.41
N HIS A 222 17.32 -10.90 -1.11
CA HIS A 222 17.25 -12.13 -0.32
C HIS A 222 16.33 -11.94 0.88
N GLU A 223 15.84 -13.04 1.42
CA GLU A 223 15.10 -13.09 2.68
C GLU A 223 16.01 -13.61 3.79
N SER A 224 15.93 -13.01 4.98
CA SER A 224 16.65 -13.45 6.17
C SER A 224 15.69 -13.77 7.31
N LEU A 225 16.00 -14.81 8.05
CA LEU A 225 15.34 -15.21 9.29
C LEU A 225 16.17 -14.88 10.53
N GLU A 226 17.38 -14.33 10.37
CA GLU A 226 18.36 -14.15 11.43
C GLU A 226 17.84 -13.31 12.60
N HIS A 227 17.04 -12.27 12.29
CA HIS A 227 16.47 -11.35 13.27
C HIS A 227 14.94 -11.45 13.33
N THR A 228 14.38 -12.63 13.12
CA THR A 228 12.94 -12.80 13.24
C THR A 228 12.48 -12.55 14.68
N PHE A 229 11.37 -11.83 14.82
CA PHE A 229 10.76 -11.60 16.12
C PHE A 229 10.13 -12.89 16.72
N PHE A 230 9.69 -13.79 15.86
CA PHE A 230 9.10 -15.04 16.30
C PHE A 230 10.19 -16.10 16.46
N GLU A 231 10.27 -16.71 17.63
CA GLU A 231 11.04 -17.92 17.80
C GLU A 231 10.55 -18.98 16.84
N HIS A 232 11.45 -19.48 16.01
CA HIS A 232 11.15 -20.64 15.20
C HIS A 232 11.76 -21.88 15.83
N PRO A 233 11.05 -23.00 15.86
CA PRO A 233 11.61 -24.26 16.34
C PRO A 233 12.91 -24.59 15.58
N LYS A 234 13.86 -25.24 16.21
CA LYS A 234 15.15 -25.64 15.60
C LYS A 234 15.05 -26.30 14.22
N LYS A 235 13.86 -26.79 13.86
CA LYS A 235 13.52 -27.40 12.57
C LYS A 235 12.30 -26.77 11.91
N GLY A 236 11.80 -25.65 12.44
CA GLY A 236 10.60 -24.98 11.94
C GLY A 236 10.93 -23.90 10.92
N TYR A 237 9.91 -23.52 10.17
CA TYR A 237 9.90 -22.42 9.24
C TYR A 237 9.11 -21.26 9.84
N THR A 238 9.58 -20.03 9.64
CA THR A 238 8.81 -18.83 9.98
C THR A 238 8.54 -18.00 8.74
N TYR A 239 7.35 -17.38 8.72
CA TYR A 239 6.98 -16.40 7.69
C TYR A 239 7.46 -14.97 8.02
N SER A 240 8.00 -14.76 9.22
CA SER A 240 8.59 -13.47 9.64
C SER A 240 10.00 -13.36 9.07
N LYS A 241 10.12 -12.67 7.95
CA LYS A 241 11.36 -12.52 7.21
C LYS A 241 11.73 -11.06 7.04
N SER A 242 13.02 -10.78 6.99
CA SER A 242 13.58 -9.45 6.71
C SER A 242 14.13 -9.39 5.30
N ALA A 243 13.89 -8.29 4.60
CA ALA A 243 14.44 -8.06 3.27
C ALA A 243 15.92 -7.68 3.33
N LEU A 244 16.72 -8.38 2.55
CA LEU A 244 18.14 -8.09 2.35
C LEU A 244 18.38 -7.69 0.89
N TYR A 245 19.19 -6.66 0.69
CA TYR A 245 19.81 -6.35 -0.59
C TYR A 245 21.32 -6.27 -0.43
N LYS A 246 22.06 -7.05 -1.21
CA LYS A 246 23.54 -7.12 -1.11
C LYS A 246 24.04 -7.28 0.34
N LYS A 247 23.43 -8.20 1.10
CA LYS A 247 23.76 -8.53 2.50
C LYS A 247 23.43 -7.43 3.53
N SER A 248 22.74 -6.37 3.17
CA SER A 248 22.27 -5.35 4.11
C SER A 248 20.76 -5.39 4.24
N TYR A 249 20.27 -5.14 5.45
CA TYR A 249 18.83 -5.02 5.71
C TYR A 249 18.30 -3.71 5.18
N PHE A 250 17.11 -3.76 4.57
CA PHE A 250 16.41 -2.62 4.02
C PHE A 250 14.96 -2.59 4.49
N GLU A 251 14.45 -1.41 4.72
CA GLU A 251 13.03 -1.20 4.89
C GLU A 251 12.34 -1.22 3.52
N VAL A 252 11.21 -1.91 3.45
CA VAL A 252 10.37 -2.06 2.26
C VAL A 252 8.94 -1.67 2.58
N GLY A 253 8.13 -1.41 1.57
CA GLY A 253 6.71 -1.11 1.74
C GLY A 253 6.34 0.35 1.52
N PRO A 254 5.16 0.80 2.00
CA PRO A 254 4.66 2.14 1.70
C PRO A 254 5.59 3.26 2.14
N MET A 255 6.11 3.20 3.38
CA MET A 255 7.01 4.22 3.90
C MET A 255 8.31 4.28 3.08
N ALA A 256 8.91 3.12 2.75
CA ALA A 256 10.11 3.09 1.92
C ALA A 256 9.89 3.79 0.56
N ARG A 257 8.74 3.57 -0.07
CA ARG A 257 8.39 4.23 -1.34
C ARG A 257 8.24 5.74 -1.21
N LEU A 258 7.60 6.20 -0.14
CA LEU A 258 7.45 7.64 0.14
C LEU A 258 8.80 8.30 0.45
N MET A 259 9.67 7.61 1.21
CA MET A 259 11.04 8.08 1.49
C MET A 259 11.92 8.14 0.24
N ILE A 260 11.76 7.22 -0.69
CA ILE A 260 12.45 7.20 -1.98
C ILE A 260 11.87 8.28 -2.90
N GLY A 261 10.55 8.45 -2.90
CA GLY A 261 9.86 9.50 -3.62
C GLY A 261 10.21 10.91 -3.09
N LYS A 262 9.58 11.92 -3.67
CA LYS A 262 9.80 13.32 -3.29
C LYS A 262 8.75 13.83 -2.31
N ASP A 263 8.11 12.95 -1.56
CA ASP A 263 7.05 13.36 -0.64
C ASP A 263 7.63 14.19 0.52
N ALA A 264 7.30 15.46 0.54
CA ALA A 264 7.80 16.42 1.53
C ALA A 264 7.27 16.13 2.95
N LEU A 265 6.06 15.56 3.07
CA LEU A 265 5.41 15.31 4.37
C LEU A 265 6.14 14.29 5.24
N ILE A 266 6.97 13.45 4.65
CA ILE A 266 7.64 12.33 5.35
C ILE A 266 9.10 12.65 5.66
N ARG A 267 9.64 13.75 5.14
CA ARG A 267 11.06 14.09 5.26
C ARG A 267 11.38 15.00 6.41
N ASP A 268 10.40 15.69 6.95
CA ASP A 268 10.50 16.58 8.11
C ASP A 268 10.19 15.82 9.41
#